data_74464fde4cccdd9a7621d842a2c299f6
#
_entry.id   74464fde4cccdd9a7621d842a2c299f6
#
_cell.length_a   1.000
_cell.length_b   1.000
_cell.length_c   1.000
_cell.angle_alpha   90.00
_cell.angle_beta   90.00
_cell.angle_gamma   90.00
#
_symmetry.space_group_name_H-M   'P 1'
#
loop_
_entity.id
_entity.type
_entity.pdbx_description
1 polymer ?
#
loop_
_entity_poly.entity_id
_entity_poly.type
_entity_poly.pdbx_seq_one_letter_code
_entity_poly.pdbx_strand_id
1 'polypeptide(L)'
;MLKTPKDYVYDNLVDSLGRVDYKIAANDAIQYKIFTNDGFKLIDLATNSSGTFRNDLDVIVETDGNVKMPLIGKISVGGKTIKEAEKILEDKYSEFYVKPFVTLKVTNKRVVVFPGNTGQAKVITLLNNNTTVMEVIANAGGIPEEGKAYKVKLIRNNMNADQKPFVFLMDLSKIEGITMANSKVQANDIIYVEPRYRPFRTIALELAPIITLFTTTFYYIQFYNLNR
;
A
#
# COMPACT_ATOMS: atom_id res chain seq x y z
N MET A 1 -15.66 10.71 -4.25
CA MET A 1 -15.05 9.43 -3.90
C MET A 1 -14.50 9.56 -2.48
N LEU A 2 -14.74 8.61 -1.60
CA LEU A 2 -14.27 8.55 -0.19
C LEU A 2 -14.41 9.85 0.65
N LYS A 3 -15.45 10.64 0.38
CA LYS A 3 -15.75 11.83 1.18
C LYS A 3 -16.40 11.41 2.49
N THR A 4 -15.98 12.05 3.60
CA THR A 4 -16.64 11.91 4.89
C THR A 4 -17.68 13.03 5.07
N PRO A 5 -18.78 12.81 5.81
CA PRO A 5 -19.69 13.86 6.25
C PRO A 5 -18.95 14.98 6.99
N LYS A 6 -19.58 16.17 7.11
CA LYS A 6 -18.95 17.32 7.81
C LYS A 6 -18.73 17.04 9.30
N ASP A 7 -19.61 16.26 9.89
CA ASP A 7 -19.61 15.93 11.33
C ASP A 7 -18.99 14.55 11.61
N TYR A 8 -18.15 14.04 10.69
CA TYR A 8 -17.49 12.75 10.88
C TYR A 8 -16.44 12.83 11.99
N VAL A 9 -16.59 11.99 13.00
CA VAL A 9 -15.60 11.85 14.08
C VAL A 9 -14.48 10.93 13.58
N TYR A 10 -13.28 11.48 13.51
CA TYR A 10 -12.09 10.72 13.10
C TYR A 10 -11.51 9.97 14.27
N ASP A 11 -10.96 8.79 13.98
CA ASP A 11 -10.29 7.96 14.97
C ASP A 11 -8.94 8.56 15.38
N ASN A 12 -8.53 8.31 16.62
CA ASN A 12 -7.23 8.77 17.08
C ASN A 12 -6.15 7.76 16.68
N LEU A 13 -5.18 8.23 15.89
CA LEU A 13 -4.10 7.39 15.39
C LEU A 13 -3.20 6.85 16.53
N VAL A 14 -3.03 7.62 17.60
CA VAL A 14 -2.18 7.24 18.74
C VAL A 14 -2.70 5.96 19.42
N ASP A 15 -4.01 5.81 19.54
CA ASP A 15 -4.64 4.63 20.15
C ASP A 15 -4.54 3.38 19.28
N SER A 16 -4.36 3.55 17.96
CA SER A 16 -4.26 2.45 16.98
C SER A 16 -2.82 2.06 16.62
N LEU A 17 -1.81 2.79 17.12
CA LEU A 17 -0.38 2.52 16.91
C LEU A 17 0.14 1.29 17.68
N GLY A 18 -0.70 0.60 18.44
CA GLY A 18 -0.36 -0.71 18.98
C GLY A 18 0.17 -1.59 17.87
N ARG A 19 1.33 -2.22 18.08
CA ARG A 19 1.93 -3.18 17.13
C ARG A 19 0.95 -4.35 16.94
N VAL A 20 0.02 -4.20 16.02
CA VAL A 20 -0.78 -5.33 15.57
C VAL A 20 0.10 -6.09 14.59
N ASP A 21 0.63 -7.22 15.04
CA ASP A 21 1.38 -8.12 14.17
C ASP A 21 0.47 -8.52 13.00
N TYR A 22 1.03 -8.49 11.80
CA TYR A 22 0.32 -8.89 10.61
C TYR A 22 -0.12 -10.35 10.73
N LYS A 23 -1.41 -10.62 10.50
CA LYS A 23 -1.97 -11.96 10.41
C LYS A 23 -2.13 -12.36 8.97
N ILE A 24 -1.65 -13.55 8.65
CA ILE A 24 -1.73 -14.13 7.31
C ILE A 24 -3.21 -14.27 6.91
N ALA A 25 -3.54 -13.78 5.73
CA ALA A 25 -4.88 -13.78 5.18
C ALA A 25 -4.98 -14.68 3.93
N ALA A 26 -6.21 -15.04 3.56
CA ALA A 26 -6.46 -15.72 2.29
C ALA A 26 -5.95 -14.87 1.11
N ASN A 27 -5.43 -15.51 0.08
CA ASN A 27 -4.78 -14.93 -1.09
C ASN A 27 -3.45 -14.21 -0.82
N ASP A 28 -2.86 -14.35 0.37
CA ASP A 28 -1.48 -13.93 0.59
C ASP A 28 -0.52 -14.81 -0.21
N ALA A 29 0.44 -14.19 -0.86
CA ALA A 29 1.57 -14.87 -1.47
C ALA A 29 2.72 -14.93 -0.45
N ILE A 30 3.06 -16.14 -0.05
CA ILE A 30 4.11 -16.40 0.95
C ILE A 30 5.33 -16.96 0.25
N GLN A 31 6.43 -16.25 0.34
CA GLN A 31 7.75 -16.76 0.05
C GLN A 31 8.29 -17.43 1.29
N TYR A 32 8.79 -18.66 1.16
CA TYR A 32 9.35 -19.39 2.28
C TYR A 32 10.73 -19.97 1.96
N LYS A 33 11.56 -20.10 3.00
CA LYS A 33 12.86 -20.75 2.93
C LYS A 33 12.99 -21.69 4.11
N ILE A 34 13.54 -22.86 3.84
CA ILE A 34 13.79 -23.90 4.85
C ILE A 34 15.28 -24.16 4.89
N PHE A 35 15.84 -24.11 6.08
CA PHE A 35 17.23 -24.42 6.38
C PHE A 35 17.29 -25.56 7.39
N THR A 36 18.29 -26.44 7.26
CA THR A 36 18.50 -27.52 8.22
C THR A 36 19.60 -27.16 9.23
N ASN A 37 19.64 -27.83 10.37
CA ASN A 37 20.64 -27.64 11.44
C ASN A 37 20.71 -26.19 11.93
N ASP A 38 19.58 -25.61 12.36
CA ASP A 38 19.48 -24.24 12.85
C ASP A 38 20.04 -23.18 11.88
N GLY A 39 20.00 -23.46 10.56
CA GLY A 39 20.53 -22.58 9.53
C GLY A 39 22.04 -22.68 9.27
N PHE A 40 22.73 -23.67 9.86
CA PHE A 40 24.19 -23.84 9.70
C PHE A 40 24.64 -23.87 8.23
N LYS A 41 23.84 -24.46 7.33
CA LYS A 41 24.14 -24.48 5.88
C LYS A 41 23.98 -23.12 5.19
N LEU A 42 23.36 -22.12 5.83
CA LEU A 42 23.23 -20.78 5.30
C LEU A 42 24.60 -20.07 5.22
N ILE A 43 25.47 -20.36 6.18
CA ILE A 43 26.85 -19.84 6.25
C ILE A 43 27.72 -20.50 5.16
N ASP A 44 27.55 -21.78 4.95
CA ASP A 44 28.30 -22.52 3.91
C ASP A 44 27.89 -22.09 2.49
N LEU A 45 26.62 -21.79 2.24
CA LEU A 45 26.15 -21.32 0.94
C LEU A 45 26.60 -19.88 0.63
N ALA A 46 26.81 -19.06 1.65
CA ALA A 46 27.33 -17.70 1.48
C ALA A 46 28.82 -17.69 1.12
N THR A 47 29.59 -18.74 1.50
CA THR A 47 31.03 -18.88 1.21
C THR A 47 31.32 -19.59 -0.11
N ASN A 48 30.38 -20.37 -0.64
CA ASN A 48 30.54 -21.14 -1.89
C ASN A 48 29.60 -20.60 -2.99
N SER A 49 29.87 -19.42 -3.49
CA SER A 49 29.06 -18.66 -4.45
C SER A 49 29.11 -19.17 -5.89
N SER A 50 28.80 -20.42 -6.15
CA SER A 50 28.74 -20.96 -7.53
C SER A 50 27.45 -21.72 -7.87
N GLY A 51 26.47 -21.76 -7.00
CA GLY A 51 25.19 -22.43 -7.26
C GLY A 51 24.03 -21.63 -6.76
N THR A 52 23.41 -20.86 -7.63
CA THR A 52 22.18 -20.09 -7.33
C THR A 52 21.00 -21.05 -7.18
N PHE A 53 20.95 -21.82 -6.11
CA PHE A 53 19.70 -22.44 -5.69
C PHE A 53 18.86 -21.36 -4.99
N ARG A 54 18.19 -20.53 -5.78
CA ARG A 54 17.07 -19.72 -5.29
C ARG A 54 15.94 -20.70 -4.98
N ASN A 55 15.93 -21.25 -3.77
CA ASN A 55 14.77 -21.95 -3.23
C ASN A 55 13.72 -20.95 -2.73
N ASP A 56 13.51 -19.88 -3.49
CA ASP A 56 12.44 -18.92 -3.25
C ASP A 56 11.17 -19.52 -3.89
N LEU A 57 10.48 -20.36 -3.14
CA LEU A 57 9.20 -20.90 -3.58
C LEU A 57 8.08 -20.00 -3.05
N ASP A 58 7.29 -19.47 -3.97
CA ASP A 58 6.09 -18.72 -3.64
C ASP A 58 4.90 -19.66 -3.58
N VAL A 59 4.17 -19.60 -2.48
CA VAL A 59 2.92 -20.35 -2.29
C VAL A 59 1.80 -19.37 -1.93
N ILE A 60 0.59 -19.69 -2.38
CA ILE A 60 -0.59 -18.84 -2.12
C ILE A 60 -1.40 -19.49 -1.01
N VAL A 61 -1.84 -18.68 -0.05
CA VAL A 61 -2.78 -19.09 0.99
C VAL A 61 -4.15 -19.26 0.34
N GLU A 62 -4.70 -20.45 0.42
CA GLU A 62 -6.02 -20.77 -0.12
C GLU A 62 -7.12 -20.03 0.66
N THR A 63 -8.34 -19.99 0.12
CA THR A 63 -9.48 -19.29 0.76
C THR A 63 -9.89 -19.88 2.11
N ASP A 64 -9.56 -21.13 2.36
CA ASP A 64 -9.76 -21.83 3.64
C ASP A 64 -8.67 -21.52 4.69
N GLY A 65 -7.71 -20.65 4.36
CA GLY A 65 -6.57 -20.29 5.23
C GLY A 65 -5.45 -21.32 5.26
N ASN A 66 -5.50 -22.34 4.40
CA ASN A 66 -4.46 -23.35 4.29
C ASN A 66 -3.43 -22.98 3.23
N VAL A 67 -2.22 -23.49 3.38
CA VAL A 67 -1.17 -23.42 2.39
C VAL A 67 -0.68 -24.84 2.06
N LYS A 68 -0.46 -25.12 0.78
CA LYS A 68 0.07 -26.40 0.34
C LYS A 68 1.60 -26.34 0.28
N MET A 69 2.24 -27.07 1.16
CA MET A 69 3.69 -27.11 1.30
C MET A 69 4.25 -28.46 0.83
N PRO A 70 5.45 -28.46 0.21
CA PRO A 70 6.14 -29.71 -0.14
C PRO A 70 6.37 -30.56 1.10
N LEU A 71 6.33 -31.90 0.94
CA LEU A 71 6.54 -32.93 1.95
C LEU A 71 5.44 -33.00 3.01
N ILE A 72 4.99 -31.88 3.58
CA ILE A 72 4.08 -31.82 4.72
C ILE A 72 2.60 -31.59 4.33
N GLY A 73 2.32 -31.35 3.02
CA GLY A 73 0.95 -31.23 2.51
C GLY A 73 0.26 -29.91 2.88
N LYS A 74 -1.02 -29.96 3.22
CA LYS A 74 -1.83 -28.79 3.60
C LYS A 74 -1.65 -28.45 5.07
N ILE A 75 -1.32 -27.17 5.34
CA ILE A 75 -1.08 -26.63 6.68
C ILE A 75 -1.92 -25.36 6.85
N SER A 76 -2.59 -25.23 8.00
CA SER A 76 -3.37 -24.05 8.35
C SER A 76 -2.47 -22.94 8.90
N VAL A 77 -2.38 -21.84 8.15
CA VAL A 77 -1.60 -20.64 8.50
C VAL A 77 -2.48 -19.39 8.57
N GLY A 78 -3.71 -19.44 8.06
CA GLY A 78 -4.64 -18.32 8.07
C GLY A 78 -4.93 -17.83 9.49
N GLY A 79 -4.95 -16.51 9.69
CA GLY A 79 -5.16 -15.87 10.99
C GLY A 79 -3.98 -15.94 11.96
N LYS A 80 -2.90 -16.64 11.62
CA LYS A 80 -1.66 -16.71 12.39
C LYS A 80 -0.73 -15.54 12.05
N THR A 81 0.09 -15.15 12.99
CA THR A 81 1.20 -14.25 12.71
C THR A 81 2.30 -14.99 11.93
N ILE A 82 3.20 -14.26 11.29
CA ILE A 82 4.32 -14.86 10.55
C ILE A 82 5.13 -15.77 11.47
N LYS A 83 5.44 -15.32 12.70
CA LYS A 83 6.22 -16.10 13.67
C LYS A 83 5.52 -17.39 14.13
N GLU A 84 4.20 -17.32 14.36
CA GLU A 84 3.42 -18.51 14.69
C GLU A 84 3.39 -19.52 13.54
N ALA A 85 3.25 -19.02 12.30
CA ALA A 85 3.29 -19.88 11.11
C ALA A 85 4.67 -20.49 10.89
N GLU A 86 5.76 -19.73 11.07
CA GLU A 86 7.14 -20.25 11.03
C GLU A 86 7.31 -21.41 12.00
N LYS A 87 6.90 -21.23 13.26
CA LYS A 87 7.00 -22.28 14.28
C LYS A 87 6.17 -23.53 13.93
N ILE A 88 4.95 -23.37 13.42
CA ILE A 88 4.11 -24.49 12.99
C ILE A 88 4.82 -25.27 11.87
N LEU A 89 5.46 -24.58 10.92
CA LEU A 89 6.18 -25.21 9.84
C LEU A 89 7.46 -25.91 10.33
N GLU A 90 8.21 -25.30 11.23
CA GLU A 90 9.39 -25.91 11.86
C GLU A 90 9.03 -27.22 12.56
N ASP A 91 7.95 -27.20 13.37
CA ASP A 91 7.45 -28.39 14.04
C ASP A 91 7.07 -29.50 13.06
N LYS A 92 6.42 -29.18 11.94
CA LYS A 92 6.04 -30.14 10.91
C LYS A 92 7.22 -30.66 10.10
N TYR A 93 8.15 -29.79 9.75
CA TYR A 93 9.35 -30.18 9.00
C TYR A 93 10.37 -30.95 9.86
N SER A 94 10.25 -30.91 11.19
CA SER A 94 11.12 -31.69 12.10
C SER A 94 11.00 -33.21 11.90
N GLU A 95 9.90 -33.68 11.29
CA GLU A 95 9.72 -35.08 10.90
C GLU A 95 10.69 -35.49 9.73
N PHE A 96 11.12 -34.51 8.92
CA PHE A 96 11.91 -34.75 7.71
C PHE A 96 13.34 -34.18 7.80
N TYR A 97 13.54 -33.17 8.63
CA TYR A 97 14.82 -32.46 8.75
C TYR A 97 15.25 -32.33 10.20
N VAL A 98 16.56 -32.40 10.42
CA VAL A 98 17.14 -32.17 11.77
C VAL A 98 17.16 -30.67 12.04
N LYS A 99 16.46 -30.25 13.10
CA LYS A 99 16.35 -28.85 13.55
C LYS A 99 16.10 -27.89 12.38
N PRO A 100 14.95 -27.98 11.70
CA PRO A 100 14.63 -27.09 10.61
C PRO A 100 14.46 -25.66 11.12
N PHE A 101 14.95 -24.69 10.36
CA PHE A 101 14.71 -23.28 10.56
C PHE A 101 13.92 -22.75 9.35
N VAL A 102 12.76 -22.17 9.58
CA VAL A 102 11.87 -21.68 8.52
C VAL A 102 11.74 -20.16 8.58
N THR A 103 11.86 -19.51 7.44
CA THR A 103 11.55 -18.09 7.31
C THR A 103 10.40 -17.89 6.34
N LEU A 104 9.45 -17.04 6.73
CA LEU A 104 8.31 -16.68 5.91
C LEU A 104 8.31 -15.18 5.61
N LYS A 105 7.96 -14.84 4.37
CA LYS A 105 7.75 -13.46 3.95
C LYS A 105 6.49 -13.37 3.09
N VAL A 106 5.55 -12.52 3.46
CA VAL A 106 4.40 -12.20 2.59
C VAL A 106 4.86 -11.16 1.57
N THR A 107 4.74 -11.48 0.29
CA THR A 107 5.31 -10.69 -0.82
C THR A 107 4.31 -9.76 -1.50
N ASN A 108 3.01 -10.01 -1.37
CA ASN A 108 1.95 -9.27 -2.05
C ASN A 108 1.24 -8.21 -1.19
N LYS A 109 1.85 -7.81 -0.04
CA LYS A 109 1.32 -6.70 0.77
C LYS A 109 1.32 -5.42 -0.04
N ARG A 110 0.18 -4.72 -0.04
CA ARG A 110 0.01 -3.51 -0.85
C ARG A 110 -0.85 -2.48 -0.13
N VAL A 111 -0.67 -1.21 -0.52
CA VAL A 111 -1.46 -0.05 -0.08
C VAL A 111 -1.97 0.67 -1.32
N VAL A 112 -3.18 1.19 -1.26
CA VAL A 112 -3.76 1.98 -2.34
C VAL A 112 -3.67 3.46 -2.00
N VAL A 113 -3.13 4.26 -2.91
CA VAL A 113 -2.97 5.71 -2.73
C VAL A 113 -3.81 6.45 -3.76
N PHE A 114 -4.64 7.36 -3.29
CA PHE A 114 -5.36 8.36 -4.10
C PHE A 114 -4.74 9.73 -3.83
N PRO A 115 -3.83 10.23 -4.68
CA PRO A 115 -3.01 11.40 -4.38
C PRO A 115 -3.73 12.75 -4.48
N GLY A 116 -5.03 12.77 -4.76
CA GLY A 116 -5.83 14.01 -4.75
C GLY A 116 -6.07 14.63 -6.12
N ASN A 117 -5.61 14.00 -7.21
CA ASN A 117 -6.02 14.33 -8.56
C ASN A 117 -6.87 13.19 -9.16
N THR A 118 -7.67 13.52 -10.16
CA THR A 118 -8.55 12.53 -10.82
C THR A 118 -7.72 11.59 -11.69
N GLY A 119 -7.94 10.28 -11.50
CA GLY A 119 -7.38 9.25 -12.41
C GLY A 119 -5.95 8.78 -12.13
N GLN A 120 -5.32 9.18 -11.02
CA GLN A 120 -3.94 8.78 -10.68
C GLN A 120 -3.83 7.96 -9.39
N ALA A 121 -4.79 7.08 -9.13
CA ALA A 121 -4.64 6.12 -8.04
C ALA A 121 -3.47 5.17 -8.35
N LYS A 122 -2.66 4.89 -7.32
CA LYS A 122 -1.52 3.97 -7.40
C LYS A 122 -1.63 2.88 -6.35
N VAL A 123 -1.21 1.67 -6.73
CA VAL A 123 -1.04 0.55 -5.81
C VAL A 123 0.45 0.44 -5.51
N ILE A 124 0.81 0.58 -4.23
CA ILE A 124 2.20 0.53 -3.77
C ILE A 124 2.42 -0.77 -3.02
N THR A 125 3.36 -1.59 -3.47
CA THR A 125 3.76 -2.83 -2.78
C THR A 125 4.63 -2.50 -1.58
N LEU A 126 4.35 -3.12 -0.44
CA LEU A 126 5.10 -2.94 0.79
C LEU A 126 6.24 -3.96 0.84
N LEU A 127 7.47 -3.50 0.74
CA LEU A 127 8.68 -4.35 0.79
C LEU A 127 9.00 -4.81 2.22
N ASN A 128 8.60 -4.03 3.22
CA ASN A 128 8.84 -4.29 4.65
C ASN A 128 7.67 -3.80 5.52
N ASN A 129 7.71 -4.15 6.81
CA ASN A 129 6.67 -3.79 7.77
C ASN A 129 6.89 -2.41 8.43
N ASN A 130 7.95 -1.69 8.05
CA ASN A 130 8.29 -0.40 8.64
C ASN A 130 7.95 0.78 7.72
N THR A 131 7.38 0.51 6.55
CA THR A 131 7.00 1.55 5.59
C THR A 131 5.99 2.51 6.22
N THR A 132 6.27 3.80 6.12
CA THR A 132 5.45 4.87 6.71
C THR A 132 4.46 5.44 5.70
N VAL A 133 3.45 6.16 6.20
CA VAL A 133 2.50 6.90 5.33
C VAL A 133 3.25 7.88 4.43
N MET A 134 4.28 8.56 4.96
CA MET A 134 5.10 9.51 4.21
C MET A 134 5.83 8.83 3.05
N GLU A 135 6.47 7.67 3.30
CA GLU A 135 7.17 6.91 2.26
C GLU A 135 6.22 6.41 1.18
N VAL A 136 5.03 5.96 1.56
CA VAL A 136 4.02 5.51 0.59
C VAL A 136 3.54 6.67 -0.29
N ILE A 137 3.30 7.85 0.29
CA ILE A 137 2.94 9.06 -0.46
C ILE A 137 4.08 9.46 -1.40
N ALA A 138 5.34 9.43 -0.93
CA ALA A 138 6.50 9.74 -1.75
C ALA A 138 6.64 8.77 -2.93
N ASN A 139 6.49 7.45 -2.70
CA ASN A 139 6.49 6.42 -3.75
C ASN A 139 5.33 6.58 -4.74
N ALA A 140 4.21 7.14 -4.29
CA ALA A 140 3.09 7.48 -5.17
C ALA A 140 3.35 8.71 -6.05
N GLY A 141 4.45 9.45 -5.81
CA GLY A 141 4.81 10.68 -6.53
C GLY A 141 4.46 11.95 -5.77
N GLY A 142 4.24 11.86 -4.46
CA GLY A 142 3.90 12.98 -3.59
C GLY A 142 2.44 13.41 -3.66
N ILE A 143 2.13 14.54 -3.04
CA ILE A 143 0.81 15.18 -3.09
C ILE A 143 0.87 16.26 -4.17
N PRO A 144 0.11 16.13 -5.26
CA PRO A 144 0.09 17.13 -6.32
C PRO A 144 -0.58 18.43 -5.87
N GLU A 145 -0.43 19.49 -6.67
CA GLU A 145 -1.00 20.80 -6.37
C GLU A 145 -2.53 20.78 -6.22
N GLU A 146 -3.19 19.85 -6.88
CA GLU A 146 -4.64 19.62 -6.78
C GLU A 146 -5.04 18.86 -5.51
N GLY A 147 -4.09 18.31 -4.75
CA GLY A 147 -4.34 17.62 -3.49
C GLY A 147 -4.37 18.58 -2.31
N LYS A 148 -5.20 18.27 -1.30
CA LYS A 148 -5.24 19.00 -0.03
C LYS A 148 -4.33 18.30 0.97
N ALA A 149 -3.07 18.75 1.09
CA ALA A 149 -2.13 18.20 2.05
C ALA A 149 -2.61 18.28 3.51
N TYR A 150 -3.50 19.24 3.83
CA TYR A 150 -4.12 19.36 5.16
C TYR A 150 -5.32 18.42 5.40
N LYS A 151 -5.68 17.59 4.40
CA LYS A 151 -6.77 16.62 4.48
C LYS A 151 -6.37 15.30 3.84
N VAL A 152 -5.40 14.64 4.44
CA VAL A 152 -4.98 13.28 4.09
C VAL A 152 -5.66 12.30 5.05
N LYS A 153 -6.30 11.27 4.52
CA LYS A 153 -6.98 10.24 5.30
C LYS A 153 -6.25 8.92 5.13
N LEU A 154 -5.92 8.29 6.24
CA LEU A 154 -5.54 6.88 6.28
C LEU A 154 -6.79 6.09 6.66
N ILE A 155 -7.21 5.18 5.79
CA ILE A 155 -8.39 4.33 5.98
C ILE A 155 -7.86 2.91 6.16
N ARG A 156 -8.18 2.31 7.29
CA ARG A 156 -7.77 0.96 7.66
C ARG A 156 -9.00 0.09 7.89
N ASN A 157 -9.07 -1.03 7.21
CA ASN A 157 -10.17 -1.96 7.41
C ASN A 157 -10.12 -2.56 8.82
N ASN A 158 -11.30 -2.71 9.43
CA ASN A 158 -11.40 -3.44 10.68
C ASN A 158 -11.24 -4.95 10.39
N MET A 159 -10.63 -5.69 11.31
CA MET A 159 -10.51 -7.14 11.19
C MET A 159 -11.89 -7.84 11.18
N ASN A 160 -12.89 -7.23 11.82
CA ASN A 160 -14.26 -7.68 11.77
C ASN A 160 -14.98 -7.03 10.59
N ALA A 161 -15.36 -7.82 9.58
CA ALA A 161 -15.97 -7.34 8.34
C ALA A 161 -17.25 -6.50 8.56
N ASP A 162 -17.95 -6.72 9.67
CA ASP A 162 -19.20 -6.03 10.02
C ASP A 162 -18.97 -4.65 10.69
N GLN A 163 -17.73 -4.31 11.02
CA GLN A 163 -17.41 -3.03 11.65
C GLN A 163 -16.92 -2.01 10.62
N LYS A 164 -17.22 -0.74 10.91
CA LYS A 164 -16.75 0.37 10.07
C LYS A 164 -15.22 0.42 10.06
N PRO A 165 -14.60 0.81 8.91
CA PRO A 165 -13.18 1.02 8.84
C PRO A 165 -12.76 2.19 9.76
N PHE A 166 -11.58 2.12 10.32
CA PHE A 166 -10.94 3.24 11.00
C PHE A 166 -10.53 4.29 9.99
N VAL A 167 -10.79 5.56 10.28
CA VAL A 167 -10.42 6.68 9.42
C VAL A 167 -9.64 7.72 10.21
N PHE A 168 -8.36 7.83 9.93
CA PHE A 168 -7.44 8.77 10.56
C PHE A 168 -7.24 9.98 9.66
N LEU A 169 -7.43 11.20 10.20
CA LEU A 169 -7.19 12.45 9.48
C LEU A 169 -5.79 12.99 9.83
N MET A 170 -5.02 13.35 8.81
CA MET A 170 -3.67 13.90 8.94
C MET A 170 -3.58 15.24 8.22
N ASP A 171 -2.94 16.21 8.85
CA ASP A 171 -2.57 17.49 8.23
C ASP A 171 -1.07 17.49 7.92
N LEU A 172 -0.73 17.17 6.66
CA LEU A 172 0.64 17.13 6.16
C LEU A 172 1.10 18.47 5.58
N SER A 173 0.30 19.53 5.74
CA SER A 173 0.70 20.89 5.34
C SER A 173 1.56 21.58 6.40
N LYS A 174 1.65 20.99 7.60
CA LYS A 174 2.38 21.51 8.76
C LYS A 174 3.43 20.51 9.23
N ILE A 175 4.48 21.03 9.86
CA ILE A 175 5.57 20.20 10.40
C ILE A 175 5.08 19.25 11.49
N GLU A 176 4.11 19.69 12.30
CA GLU A 176 3.50 18.87 13.35
C GLU A 176 2.84 17.59 12.80
N GLY A 177 2.39 17.64 11.55
CA GLY A 177 1.81 16.49 10.84
C GLY A 177 2.81 15.37 10.56
N ILE A 178 4.12 15.63 10.61
CA ILE A 178 5.18 14.65 10.37
C ILE A 178 5.07 13.47 11.35
N THR A 179 4.72 13.72 12.61
CA THR A 179 4.55 12.67 13.62
C THR A 179 3.50 11.65 13.18
N MET A 180 2.36 12.12 12.63
CA MET A 180 1.32 11.25 12.09
C MET A 180 1.76 10.58 10.78
N ALA A 181 2.48 11.31 9.92
CA ALA A 181 2.98 10.80 8.65
C ALA A 181 4.03 9.69 8.81
N ASN A 182 4.75 9.67 9.93
CA ASN A 182 5.69 8.60 10.30
C ASN A 182 5.01 7.33 10.83
N SER A 183 3.67 7.34 10.93
CA SER A 183 2.93 6.13 11.30
C SER A 183 3.10 5.05 10.24
N LYS A 184 3.22 3.80 10.69
CA LYS A 184 3.39 2.65 9.81
C LYS A 184 2.08 2.29 9.12
N VAL A 185 2.16 2.05 7.83
CA VAL A 185 1.05 1.51 7.07
C VAL A 185 0.93 0.00 7.26
N GLN A 186 -0.28 -0.50 7.11
CA GLN A 186 -0.58 -1.94 7.10
C GLN A 186 -1.02 -2.37 5.70
N ALA A 187 -0.95 -3.68 5.43
CA ALA A 187 -1.47 -4.23 4.19
C ALA A 187 -2.96 -3.88 4.03
N ASN A 188 -3.34 -3.52 2.81
CA ASN A 188 -4.69 -3.10 2.42
C ASN A 188 -5.15 -1.75 3.01
N ASP A 189 -4.26 -0.96 3.63
CA ASP A 189 -4.57 0.42 3.96
C ASP A 189 -4.84 1.23 2.68
N ILE A 190 -5.72 2.25 2.81
CA ILE A 190 -5.99 3.20 1.75
C ILE A 190 -5.57 4.58 2.22
N ILE A 191 -4.69 5.25 1.47
CA ILE A 191 -4.31 6.63 1.69
C ILE A 191 -5.09 7.49 0.70
N TYR A 192 -5.95 8.35 1.21
CA TYR A 192 -6.79 9.23 0.40
C TYR A 192 -6.48 10.69 0.67
N VAL A 193 -5.93 11.37 -0.31
CA VAL A 193 -5.75 12.83 -0.30
C VAL A 193 -7.00 13.47 -0.89
N GLU A 194 -7.64 14.37 -0.15
CA GLU A 194 -8.84 15.05 -0.64
C GLU A 194 -8.47 16.01 -1.78
N PRO A 195 -9.14 15.95 -2.95
CA PRO A 195 -8.85 16.87 -4.05
C PRO A 195 -9.33 18.29 -3.77
N ARG A 196 -8.58 19.28 -4.27
CA ARG A 196 -9.04 20.69 -4.31
C ARG A 196 -10.01 20.86 -5.47
N TYR A 197 -11.15 21.45 -5.17
CA TYR A 197 -12.07 21.87 -6.21
C TYR A 197 -11.64 23.24 -6.75
N ARG A 198 -11.28 23.32 -8.03
CA ARG A 198 -10.83 24.55 -8.72
C ARG A 198 -11.75 24.84 -9.91
N PRO A 199 -12.99 25.34 -9.67
CA PRO A 199 -13.97 25.50 -10.74
C PRO A 199 -13.50 26.48 -11.81
N PHE A 200 -12.84 27.57 -11.41
CA PHE A 200 -12.36 28.60 -12.34
C PHE A 200 -11.33 28.09 -13.34
N ARG A 201 -10.42 27.19 -12.94
CA ARG A 201 -9.41 26.61 -13.84
C ARG A 201 -10.06 25.74 -14.91
N THR A 202 -11.06 24.94 -14.53
CA THR A 202 -11.79 24.08 -15.46
C THR A 202 -12.56 24.93 -16.47
N ILE A 203 -13.29 25.93 -16.00
CA ILE A 203 -14.03 26.86 -16.86
C ILE A 203 -13.11 27.64 -17.78
N ALA A 204 -11.96 28.15 -17.30
CA ALA A 204 -11.00 28.86 -18.12
C ALA A 204 -10.39 28.00 -19.24
N LEU A 205 -10.08 26.73 -18.94
CA LEU A 205 -9.57 25.80 -19.95
C LEU A 205 -10.61 25.41 -20.98
N GLU A 206 -11.89 25.30 -20.59
CA GLU A 206 -12.98 25.00 -21.52
C GLU A 206 -13.36 26.22 -22.39
N LEU A 207 -13.24 27.44 -21.87
CA LEU A 207 -13.54 28.67 -22.61
C LEU A 207 -12.39 29.18 -23.49
N ALA A 208 -11.14 28.83 -23.16
CA ALA A 208 -9.97 29.30 -23.88
C ALA A 208 -10.06 29.10 -25.42
N PRO A 209 -10.43 27.92 -25.95
CA PRO A 209 -10.54 27.71 -27.40
C PRO A 209 -11.64 28.57 -28.02
N ILE A 210 -12.74 28.82 -27.31
CA ILE A 210 -13.84 29.67 -27.79
C ILE A 210 -13.39 31.12 -27.88
N ILE A 211 -12.71 31.64 -26.85
CA ILE A 211 -12.15 32.99 -26.84
C ILE A 211 -11.14 33.17 -27.97
N THR A 212 -10.28 32.16 -28.19
CA THR A 212 -9.28 32.19 -29.28
C THR A 212 -9.96 32.26 -30.65
N LEU A 213 -11.04 31.51 -30.84
CA LEU A 213 -11.80 31.52 -32.10
C LEU A 213 -12.43 32.90 -32.35
N PHE A 214 -13.03 33.53 -31.33
CA PHE A 214 -13.59 34.86 -31.46
C PHE A 214 -12.51 35.91 -31.74
N THR A 215 -11.41 35.88 -31.08
CA THR A 215 -10.32 36.85 -31.29
C THR A 215 -9.70 36.70 -32.68
N THR A 216 -9.46 35.50 -33.15
CA THR A 216 -8.92 35.27 -34.52
C THR A 216 -9.89 35.72 -35.59
N THR A 217 -11.19 35.45 -35.41
CA THR A 217 -12.23 35.90 -36.34
C THR A 217 -12.32 37.42 -36.36
N PHE A 218 -12.26 38.08 -35.24
CA PHE A 218 -12.25 39.52 -35.11
C PHE A 218 -11.04 40.15 -35.80
N TYR A 219 -9.83 39.63 -35.58
CA TYR A 219 -8.64 40.11 -36.30
C TYR A 219 -8.71 39.90 -37.80
N TYR A 220 -9.29 38.78 -38.26
CA TYR A 220 -9.47 38.54 -39.67
C TYR A 220 -10.43 39.56 -40.33
N ILE A 221 -11.56 39.90 -39.70
CA ILE A 221 -12.51 40.91 -40.17
C ILE A 221 -11.85 42.29 -40.20
N GLN A 222 -11.09 42.64 -39.17
CA GLN A 222 -10.42 43.93 -39.10
C GLN A 222 -9.33 44.05 -40.16
N PHE A 223 -8.57 43.03 -40.43
CA PHE A 223 -7.59 42.97 -41.53
C PHE A 223 -8.24 43.13 -42.89
N TYR A 224 -9.36 42.43 -43.13
CA TYR A 224 -10.09 42.54 -44.34
C TYR A 224 -10.67 43.95 -44.61
N ASN A 225 -11.18 44.62 -43.58
CA ASN A 225 -11.71 45.98 -43.68
C ASN A 225 -10.63 47.05 -43.86
N LEU A 226 -9.38 46.85 -43.39
CA LEU A 226 -8.27 47.76 -43.56
C LEU A 226 -7.67 47.71 -44.99
N ASN A 227 -7.84 46.56 -45.67
CA ASN A 227 -7.28 46.35 -47.05
C ASN A 227 -8.31 46.59 -48.16
N ARG A 228 -9.46 47.16 -47.79
CA ARG A 228 -10.53 47.56 -48.71
C ARG A 228 -10.63 49.10 -48.79
#